data_aa42b522c540412b9eeea1c5f4586bc6
#
_entry.id   aa42b522c540412b9eeea1c5f4586bc6
#
_cell.length_a   1.000
_cell.length_b   1.000
_cell.length_c   1.000
_cell.angle_alpha   90.00
_cell.angle_beta   90.00
_cell.angle_gamma   90.00
#
_symmetry.space_group_name_H-M   'P 1'
#
loop_
_entity.id
_entity.type
_entity.pdbx_description
1 polymer ?
#
loop_
_entity_poly.entity_id
_entity_poly.type
_entity_poly.pdbx_seq_one_letter_code
_entity_poly.pdbx_strand_id
1 'polypeptide(L)'
;MWKYVDTGNGEKIFHKVDEFIFSKNTKYQLLEIVKTSDFGNVLFLDGDPQSSELDEHVFNECLVHPSMITHSKPKTVFIGGGGTGLTLREVLRYNTVERVDIVDIDKEVVDTCKKFYNYAAESFSDPRTKLYHEDARQFLSKTDSSYDCIFLDTTMPHHDDIAAPLYRKEFFEIASQKLNPDGIFATAANSADFRYSSRFASVVKTLQQVFTFVKPYIAYTPLFGQEWAFVFASNMSDPSELKPHEVNKKLVENGCNGLNFYDGITHQRIFSIDKKLRKILDEKGHILTDSLQTRDEIFVPEILESHNFENYVNMVDLSQHSNVITLTNTHKTF
;
A
#
# COMPACT_ATOMS: atom_id res chain seq x y z
N MET A 1 10.24 -25.44 2.42
CA MET A 1 8.81 -25.11 2.66
C MET A 1 8.38 -24.06 1.64
N TRP A 2 7.06 -23.90 1.42
CA TRP A 2 6.53 -22.90 0.48
C TRP A 2 5.48 -22.07 1.20
N LYS A 3 5.52 -20.77 1.03
CA LYS A 3 4.42 -19.85 1.31
C LYS A 3 3.77 -19.48 -0.02
N TYR A 4 2.48 -19.23 -0.02
CA TYR A 4 1.79 -18.76 -1.21
C TYR A 4 1.07 -17.43 -0.94
N VAL A 5 0.96 -16.66 -1.99
CA VAL A 5 0.15 -15.46 -2.07
C VAL A 5 -1.10 -15.81 -2.87
N ASP A 6 -2.24 -15.48 -2.36
CA ASP A 6 -3.48 -15.59 -3.12
C ASP A 6 -3.64 -14.33 -3.98
N THR A 7 -3.48 -14.48 -5.28
CA THR A 7 -3.62 -13.36 -6.21
C THR A 7 -5.06 -13.16 -6.69
N GLY A 8 -5.94 -14.09 -6.27
CA GLY A 8 -7.37 -14.13 -6.63
C GLY A 8 -7.87 -15.58 -6.64
N ASN A 9 -9.14 -15.77 -6.98
CA ASN A 9 -9.86 -17.02 -6.78
C ASN A 9 -9.40 -18.23 -7.61
N GLY A 10 -8.40 -18.13 -8.41
CA GLY A 10 -7.90 -19.21 -9.26
C GLY A 10 -6.38 -19.29 -9.38
N GLU A 11 -5.67 -18.34 -8.81
CA GLU A 11 -4.20 -18.26 -8.96
C GLU A 11 -3.53 -18.08 -7.60
N LYS A 12 -2.37 -18.75 -7.43
CA LYS A 12 -1.51 -18.62 -6.26
C LYS A 12 -0.07 -18.52 -6.70
N ILE A 13 0.66 -17.59 -6.14
CA ILE A 13 2.11 -17.49 -6.32
C ILE A 13 2.79 -18.14 -5.13
N PHE A 14 3.71 -19.05 -5.38
CA PHE A 14 4.43 -19.78 -4.36
C PHE A 14 5.85 -19.24 -4.21
N HIS A 15 6.20 -18.86 -2.99
CA HIS A 15 7.55 -18.44 -2.62
C HIS A 15 8.23 -19.54 -1.82
N LYS A 16 9.40 -20.00 -2.29
CA LYS A 16 10.20 -20.99 -1.58
C LYS A 16 10.85 -20.32 -0.36
N VAL A 17 10.51 -20.84 0.82
CA VAL A 17 11.09 -20.42 2.09
C VAL A 17 12.34 -21.26 2.36
N ASP A 18 13.48 -20.62 2.51
CA ASP A 18 14.76 -21.24 2.86
C ASP A 18 14.91 -21.27 4.41
N GLU A 19 14.49 -20.20 5.10
CA GLU A 19 14.61 -20.08 6.55
C GLU A 19 13.46 -19.26 7.15
N PHE A 20 12.96 -19.67 8.32
CA PHE A 20 12.10 -18.85 9.17
C PHE A 20 12.96 -18.05 10.15
N ILE A 21 13.02 -16.73 9.96
CA ILE A 21 13.81 -15.83 10.81
C ILE A 21 13.04 -15.48 12.08
N PHE A 22 11.73 -15.19 11.93
CA PHE A 22 10.88 -14.76 13.03
C PHE A 22 9.42 -15.14 12.75
N SER A 23 8.67 -15.53 13.79
CA SER A 23 7.21 -15.71 13.71
C SER A 23 6.59 -15.46 15.07
N LYS A 24 5.55 -14.63 15.12
CA LYS A 24 4.82 -14.28 16.33
C LYS A 24 3.40 -13.82 16.03
N ASN A 25 2.41 -14.28 16.79
CA ASN A 25 1.12 -13.61 16.85
C ASN A 25 1.24 -12.34 17.69
N THR A 26 0.99 -11.20 17.08
CA THR A 26 0.85 -9.92 17.78
C THR A 26 -0.58 -9.81 18.34
N LYS A 27 -0.94 -8.66 18.88
CA LYS A 27 -2.34 -8.38 19.25
C LYS A 27 -3.26 -8.31 18.02
N TYR A 28 -2.71 -8.05 16.84
CA TYR A 28 -3.47 -7.67 15.64
C TYR A 28 -3.38 -8.68 14.51
N GLN A 29 -2.26 -9.40 14.40
CA GLN A 29 -1.96 -10.23 13.22
C GLN A 29 -0.84 -11.24 13.48
N LEU A 30 -0.70 -12.24 12.61
CA LEU A 30 0.47 -13.11 12.56
C LEU A 30 1.60 -12.41 11.80
N LEU A 31 2.65 -12.06 12.51
CA LEU A 31 3.86 -11.42 11.98
C LEU A 31 4.93 -12.48 11.72
N GLU A 32 5.42 -12.57 10.49
CA GLU A 32 6.49 -13.48 10.11
C GLU A 32 7.54 -12.79 9.24
N ILE A 33 8.82 -13.11 9.49
CA ILE A 33 9.93 -12.76 8.60
C ILE A 33 10.57 -14.06 8.16
N VAL A 34 10.64 -14.27 6.86
CA VAL A 34 11.25 -15.44 6.24
C VAL A 34 12.32 -15.03 5.26
N LYS A 35 13.30 -15.89 5.05
CA LYS A 35 14.30 -15.74 4.00
C LYS A 35 13.90 -16.59 2.79
N THR A 36 13.96 -16.00 1.62
CA THR A 36 13.73 -16.66 0.33
C THR A 36 14.94 -16.48 -0.57
N SER A 37 15.16 -17.44 -1.52
CA SER A 37 16.27 -17.36 -2.47
C SER A 37 16.13 -16.20 -3.46
N ASP A 38 14.88 -15.87 -3.84
CA ASP A 38 14.61 -14.93 -4.93
C ASP A 38 14.41 -13.49 -4.45
N PHE A 39 13.87 -13.33 -3.22
CA PHE A 39 13.49 -11.99 -2.70
C PHE A 39 14.28 -11.56 -1.46
N GLY A 40 15.24 -12.40 -0.97
CA GLY A 40 15.92 -12.13 0.30
C GLY A 40 14.96 -12.27 1.48
N ASN A 41 15.05 -11.36 2.45
CA ASN A 41 14.12 -11.32 3.57
C ASN A 41 12.76 -10.78 3.12
N VAL A 42 11.69 -11.49 3.50
CA VAL A 42 10.30 -11.11 3.18
C VAL A 42 9.50 -11.01 4.47
N LEU A 43 8.80 -9.90 4.63
CA LEU A 43 7.82 -9.70 5.70
C LEU A 43 6.46 -10.21 5.24
N PHE A 44 5.83 -11.04 6.07
CA PHE A 44 4.45 -11.49 5.93
C PHE A 44 3.62 -11.03 7.11
N LEU A 45 2.40 -10.58 6.84
CA LEU A 45 1.37 -10.30 7.85
C LEU A 45 0.12 -11.12 7.49
N ASP A 46 -0.35 -11.94 8.44
CA ASP A 46 -1.45 -12.90 8.24
C ASP A 46 -1.29 -13.82 7.01
N GLY A 47 -0.04 -14.07 6.63
CA GLY A 47 0.32 -14.90 5.49
C GLY A 47 0.45 -14.14 4.17
N ASP A 48 0.06 -12.86 4.12
CA ASP A 48 0.23 -12.02 2.93
C ASP A 48 1.59 -11.31 2.93
N PRO A 49 2.34 -11.35 1.83
CA PRO A 49 3.61 -10.65 1.73
C PRO A 49 3.37 -9.13 1.71
N GLN A 50 4.16 -8.43 2.50
CA GLN A 50 4.07 -6.99 2.60
C GLN A 50 5.24 -6.29 1.92
N SER A 51 6.44 -6.87 2.04
CA SER A 51 7.65 -6.25 1.53
C SER A 51 8.79 -7.27 1.42
N SER A 52 9.71 -7.09 0.49
CA SER A 52 10.92 -7.89 0.35
C SER A 52 12.18 -7.05 0.24
N GLU A 53 13.31 -7.64 0.59
CA GLU A 53 14.63 -7.01 0.44
C GLU A 53 14.94 -6.62 -1.01
N LEU A 54 14.47 -7.43 -1.97
CA LEU A 54 14.75 -7.22 -3.39
C LEU A 54 14.04 -6.02 -3.98
N ASP A 55 12.73 -5.84 -3.69
CA ASP A 55 11.87 -4.93 -4.46
C ASP A 55 11.08 -3.91 -3.62
N GLU A 56 11.39 -3.78 -2.33
CA GLU A 56 10.70 -2.83 -1.44
C GLU A 56 10.70 -1.40 -1.98
N HIS A 57 11.78 -1.03 -2.69
CA HIS A 57 11.94 0.28 -3.28
C HIS A 57 10.89 0.58 -4.36
N VAL A 58 10.41 -0.43 -5.10
CA VAL A 58 9.37 -0.23 -6.13
C VAL A 58 8.11 0.33 -5.50
N PHE A 59 7.62 -0.31 -4.44
CA PHE A 59 6.41 0.11 -3.74
C PHE A 59 6.60 1.47 -3.05
N ASN A 60 7.65 1.62 -2.27
CA ASN A 60 7.85 2.80 -1.43
C ASN A 60 8.20 4.05 -2.24
N GLU A 61 9.02 3.92 -3.28
CA GLU A 61 9.32 5.03 -4.17
C GLU A 61 8.07 5.46 -4.98
N CYS A 62 7.24 4.51 -5.42
CA CYS A 62 5.97 4.83 -6.07
C CYS A 62 4.97 5.50 -5.12
N LEU A 63 4.86 5.07 -3.87
CA LEU A 63 3.92 5.66 -2.92
C LEU A 63 4.31 7.12 -2.59
N VAL A 64 5.60 7.39 -2.39
CA VAL A 64 6.08 8.65 -1.81
C VAL A 64 6.38 9.71 -2.88
N HIS A 65 7.22 9.39 -3.86
CA HIS A 65 7.81 10.42 -4.70
C HIS A 65 6.83 11.17 -5.60
N PRO A 66 5.79 10.56 -6.19
CA PRO A 66 4.81 11.31 -6.98
C PRO A 66 4.18 12.47 -6.21
N SER A 67 3.87 12.25 -4.93
CA SER A 67 3.27 13.28 -4.07
C SER A 67 4.29 14.33 -3.64
N MET A 68 5.44 13.89 -3.16
CA MET A 68 6.47 14.78 -2.63
C MET A 68 7.03 15.75 -3.68
N ILE A 69 7.19 15.30 -4.94
CA ILE A 69 7.67 16.17 -6.03
C ILE A 69 6.58 17.07 -6.61
N THR A 70 5.30 16.67 -6.50
CA THR A 70 4.17 17.48 -6.98
C THR A 70 3.91 18.64 -6.04
N HIS A 71 4.03 18.43 -4.74
CA HIS A 71 4.01 19.51 -3.76
C HIS A 71 5.23 20.43 -3.93
N SER A 72 5.01 21.72 -3.82
CA SER A 72 6.09 22.68 -4.08
C SER A 72 7.22 22.62 -3.04
N LYS A 73 6.88 22.38 -1.77
CA LYS A 73 7.84 22.35 -0.65
C LYS A 73 7.26 21.65 0.57
N PRO A 74 7.16 20.30 0.57
CA PRO A 74 6.57 19.57 1.70
C PRO A 74 7.47 19.65 2.92
N LYS A 75 6.91 20.05 4.08
CA LYS A 75 7.59 20.21 5.37
C LYS A 75 7.05 19.27 6.44
N THR A 76 5.73 19.08 6.46
CA THR A 76 5.02 18.30 7.45
C THR A 76 4.34 17.11 6.81
N VAL A 77 4.65 15.91 7.25
CA VAL A 77 4.15 14.67 6.67
C VAL A 77 3.50 13.80 7.74
N PHE A 78 2.37 13.19 7.38
CA PHE A 78 1.74 12.13 8.17
C PHE A 78 1.85 10.81 7.44
N ILE A 79 2.18 9.74 8.16
CA ILE A 79 2.18 8.36 7.65
C ILE A 79 1.27 7.54 8.57
N GLY A 80 0.16 7.03 8.03
CA GLY A 80 -0.70 6.06 8.70
C GLY A 80 -0.28 4.65 8.33
N GLY A 81 0.14 3.83 9.33
CA GLY A 81 0.83 2.57 9.12
C GLY A 81 2.34 2.77 8.94
N GLY A 82 2.94 2.02 8.04
CA GLY A 82 4.36 2.16 7.69
C GLY A 82 5.32 1.55 8.70
N GLY A 83 4.89 0.52 9.43
CA GLY A 83 5.66 -0.14 10.48
C GLY A 83 7.02 -0.72 10.04
N THR A 84 7.25 -0.88 8.73
CA THR A 84 8.56 -1.23 8.16
C THR A 84 9.57 -0.08 8.23
N GLY A 85 9.10 1.18 8.27
CA GLY A 85 9.92 2.39 8.17
C GLY A 85 10.35 2.75 6.74
N LEU A 86 9.97 1.97 5.74
CA LEU A 86 10.42 2.16 4.36
C LEU A 86 9.81 3.42 3.73
N THR A 87 8.50 3.63 3.86
CA THR A 87 7.84 4.89 3.47
C THR A 87 8.43 6.08 4.21
N LEU A 88 8.71 5.94 5.51
CA LEU A 88 9.38 6.97 6.31
C LEU A 88 10.77 7.29 5.76
N ARG A 89 11.56 6.29 5.38
CA ARG A 89 12.88 6.46 4.75
C ARG A 89 12.79 7.31 3.49
N GLU A 90 11.85 7.03 2.61
CA GLU A 90 11.68 7.78 1.36
C GLU A 90 11.23 9.22 1.60
N VAL A 91 10.36 9.46 2.58
CA VAL A 91 9.96 10.83 2.98
C VAL A 91 11.15 11.63 3.53
N LEU A 92 11.97 11.00 4.36
CA LEU A 92 13.12 11.65 5.00
C LEU A 92 14.28 11.99 4.04
N ARG A 93 14.27 11.48 2.80
CA ARG A 93 15.20 11.89 1.74
C ARG A 93 15.04 13.37 1.36
N TYR A 94 13.85 13.91 1.54
CA TYR A 94 13.55 15.29 1.19
C TYR A 94 14.12 16.26 2.24
N ASN A 95 15.01 17.15 1.79
CA ASN A 95 15.65 18.15 2.63
C ASN A 95 14.69 19.24 3.13
N THR A 96 13.51 19.35 2.52
CA THR A 96 12.45 20.27 2.93
C THR A 96 11.64 19.77 4.11
N VAL A 97 11.64 18.46 4.40
CA VAL A 97 10.86 17.86 5.48
C VAL A 97 11.42 18.26 6.83
N GLU A 98 10.57 18.84 7.66
CA GLU A 98 10.88 19.31 9.01
C GLU A 98 10.28 18.39 10.09
N ARG A 99 9.15 17.72 9.79
CA ARG A 99 8.46 16.81 10.71
C ARG A 99 7.72 15.71 10.00
N VAL A 100 7.82 14.50 10.54
CA VAL A 100 7.02 13.33 10.15
C VAL A 100 6.36 12.75 11.39
N ASP A 101 5.03 12.70 11.40
CA ASP A 101 4.25 11.92 12.37
C ASP A 101 3.91 10.57 11.72
N ILE A 102 4.48 9.48 12.23
CA ILE A 102 4.19 8.12 11.79
C ILE A 102 3.38 7.40 12.88
N VAL A 103 2.24 6.84 12.48
CA VAL A 103 1.26 6.24 13.40
C VAL A 103 0.97 4.81 12.97
N ASP A 104 1.56 3.85 13.65
CA ASP A 104 1.33 2.42 13.42
C ASP A 104 0.74 1.76 14.67
N ILE A 105 -0.37 1.06 14.50
CA ILE A 105 -1.09 0.45 15.61
C ILE A 105 -0.33 -0.71 16.23
N ASP A 106 0.51 -1.39 15.44
CA ASP A 106 1.22 -2.60 15.88
C ASP A 106 2.69 -2.31 16.22
N LYS A 107 2.92 -1.96 17.48
CA LYS A 107 4.27 -1.74 18.00
C LYS A 107 5.20 -2.94 17.75
N GLU A 108 4.67 -4.16 17.75
CA GLU A 108 5.48 -5.36 17.58
C GLU A 108 5.98 -5.50 16.13
N VAL A 109 5.20 -5.06 15.14
CA VAL A 109 5.66 -4.97 13.74
C VAL A 109 6.85 -4.02 13.66
N VAL A 110 6.73 -2.81 14.21
CA VAL A 110 7.79 -1.79 14.20
C VAL A 110 9.06 -2.31 14.88
N ASP A 111 8.95 -2.86 16.09
CA ASP A 111 10.10 -3.37 16.85
C ASP A 111 10.77 -4.55 16.13
N THR A 112 9.98 -5.42 15.51
CA THR A 112 10.47 -6.59 14.77
C THR A 112 11.16 -6.16 13.48
N CYS A 113 10.57 -5.21 12.74
CA CYS A 113 11.19 -4.67 11.52
C CYS A 113 12.51 -3.96 11.83
N LYS A 114 12.59 -3.17 12.89
CA LYS A 114 13.85 -2.55 13.33
C LYS A 114 14.96 -3.58 13.61
N LYS A 115 14.61 -4.77 14.06
CA LYS A 115 15.57 -5.80 14.47
C LYS A 115 15.95 -6.75 13.35
N PHE A 116 15.00 -7.22 12.58
CA PHE A 116 15.16 -8.31 11.64
C PHE A 116 14.94 -7.93 10.17
N TYR A 117 14.31 -6.77 9.95
CA TYR A 117 14.03 -6.20 8.63
C TYR A 117 14.52 -4.75 8.60
N ASN A 118 15.81 -4.56 8.83
CA ASN A 118 16.40 -3.30 9.29
C ASN A 118 16.77 -2.30 8.19
N TYR A 119 16.26 -2.44 6.97
CA TYR A 119 16.61 -1.59 5.82
C TYR A 119 16.24 -0.10 5.98
N ALA A 120 15.36 0.20 6.92
CA ALA A 120 14.93 1.56 7.25
C ALA A 120 14.92 1.83 8.76
N ALA A 121 15.59 1.03 9.58
CA ALA A 121 15.56 1.13 11.04
C ALA A 121 16.03 2.49 11.56
N GLU A 122 17.03 3.09 10.88
CA GLU A 122 17.60 4.40 11.25
C GLU A 122 16.59 5.54 11.08
N SER A 123 15.61 5.42 10.15
CA SER A 123 14.60 6.44 9.89
C SER A 123 13.74 6.73 11.13
N PHE A 124 13.49 5.73 11.96
CA PHE A 124 12.75 5.91 13.22
C PHE A 124 13.52 6.71 14.28
N SER A 125 14.83 6.87 14.13
CA SER A 125 15.70 7.63 15.02
C SER A 125 16.04 9.02 14.47
N ASP A 126 15.56 9.36 13.28
CA ASP A 126 15.74 10.70 12.70
C ASP A 126 15.03 11.74 13.60
N PRO A 127 15.68 12.87 13.95
CA PRO A 127 15.11 13.89 14.84
C PRO A 127 13.82 14.52 14.32
N ARG A 128 13.52 14.41 13.03
CA ARG A 128 12.27 14.85 12.40
C ARG A 128 11.11 13.89 12.62
N THR A 129 11.39 12.65 13.05
CA THR A 129 10.39 11.57 13.19
C THR A 129 9.75 11.58 14.57
N LYS A 130 8.42 11.49 14.60
CA LYS A 130 7.64 11.19 15.80
C LYS A 130 6.81 9.93 15.54
N LEU A 131 7.14 8.87 16.29
CA LEU A 131 6.46 7.58 16.18
C LEU A 131 5.41 7.44 17.26
N TYR A 132 4.19 7.05 16.86
CA TYR A 132 3.06 6.78 17.74
C TYR A 132 2.53 5.38 17.52
N HIS A 133 2.08 4.71 18.61
CA HIS A 133 1.47 3.38 18.54
C HIS A 133 0.01 3.47 18.94
N GLU A 134 -0.82 3.87 17.98
CA GLU A 134 -2.26 4.04 18.14
C GLU A 134 -2.99 3.93 16.79
N ASP A 135 -4.31 3.98 16.81
CA ASP A 135 -5.14 3.97 15.61
C ASP A 135 -4.92 5.26 14.80
N ALA A 136 -4.49 5.12 13.54
CA ALA A 136 -4.16 6.24 12.67
C ALA A 136 -5.36 7.16 12.38
N ARG A 137 -6.59 6.61 12.26
CA ARG A 137 -7.81 7.38 12.06
C ARG A 137 -8.16 8.20 13.31
N GLN A 138 -8.03 7.60 14.48
CA GLN A 138 -8.28 8.30 15.74
C GLN A 138 -7.24 9.40 15.98
N PHE A 139 -5.95 9.10 15.72
CA PHE A 139 -4.90 10.10 15.84
C PHE A 139 -5.17 11.29 14.91
N LEU A 140 -5.40 11.02 13.63
CA LEU A 140 -5.61 12.07 12.64
C LEU A 140 -6.86 12.91 12.93
N SER A 141 -7.92 12.31 13.47
CA SER A 141 -9.14 13.03 13.87
C SER A 141 -8.92 13.99 15.04
N LYS A 142 -8.01 13.65 15.97
CA LYS A 142 -7.79 14.39 17.23
C LYS A 142 -6.66 15.41 17.16
N THR A 143 -5.69 15.23 16.24
CA THR A 143 -4.55 16.13 16.15
C THR A 143 -4.96 17.53 15.69
N ASP A 144 -4.32 18.56 16.26
CA ASP A 144 -4.44 19.94 15.77
C ASP A 144 -3.46 20.26 14.63
N SER A 145 -2.61 19.31 14.28
CA SER A 145 -1.63 19.47 13.19
C SER A 145 -2.29 19.41 11.82
N SER A 146 -1.72 20.16 10.87
CA SER A 146 -2.00 20.01 9.44
C SER A 146 -0.74 19.55 8.71
N TYR A 147 -0.93 18.91 7.55
CA TYR A 147 0.13 18.22 6.82
C TYR A 147 0.18 18.66 5.36
N ASP A 148 1.38 18.67 4.80
CA ASP A 148 1.60 18.91 3.37
C ASP A 148 1.42 17.61 2.57
N CYS A 149 1.77 16.47 3.17
CA CYS A 149 1.49 15.17 2.60
C CYS A 149 0.95 14.21 3.67
N ILE A 150 -0.04 13.41 3.28
CA ILE A 150 -0.56 12.29 4.08
C ILE A 150 -0.40 11.01 3.25
N PHE A 151 0.36 10.06 3.78
CA PHE A 151 0.53 8.73 3.20
C PHE A 151 -0.22 7.70 4.03
N LEU A 152 -0.98 6.83 3.36
CA LEU A 152 -1.56 5.65 3.98
C LEU A 152 -0.79 4.43 3.46
N ASP A 153 0.01 3.85 4.35
CA ASP A 153 0.88 2.69 4.12
C ASP A 153 0.49 1.57 5.09
N THR A 154 -0.65 0.96 4.82
CA THR A 154 -1.22 -0.13 5.63
C THR A 154 -1.43 -1.38 4.78
N THR A 155 -1.65 -2.51 5.44
CA THR A 155 -2.14 -3.71 4.76
C THR A 155 -3.41 -3.39 3.97
N MET A 156 -3.55 -4.03 2.81
CA MET A 156 -4.80 -3.90 2.04
C MET A 156 -5.90 -4.70 2.77
N PRO A 157 -6.99 -4.06 3.16
CA PRO A 157 -8.01 -4.73 3.95
C PRO A 157 -8.69 -5.83 3.15
N HIS A 158 -8.62 -7.04 3.70
CA HIS A 158 -9.59 -8.08 3.39
C HIS A 158 -10.76 -7.87 4.34
N HIS A 159 -12.02 -8.00 3.93
CA HIS A 159 -13.24 -7.89 4.78
C HIS A 159 -12.96 -7.38 6.22
N ASP A 160 -13.69 -7.11 7.09
CA ASP A 160 -13.59 -6.68 8.51
C ASP A 160 -12.20 -6.42 9.14
N ASP A 161 -11.16 -6.24 8.33
CA ASP A 161 -9.79 -5.96 8.78
C ASP A 161 -9.69 -4.63 9.51
N ILE A 162 -8.74 -4.55 10.43
CA ILE A 162 -8.42 -3.34 11.19
C ILE A 162 -8.08 -2.14 10.32
N ALA A 163 -7.57 -2.37 9.11
CA ALA A 163 -7.26 -1.33 8.12
C ALA A 163 -8.49 -0.86 7.31
N ALA A 164 -9.60 -1.61 7.28
CA ALA A 164 -10.76 -1.27 6.45
C ALA A 164 -11.34 0.13 6.73
N PRO A 165 -11.44 0.63 7.99
CA PRO A 165 -11.92 1.98 8.27
C PRO A 165 -11.04 3.10 7.68
N LEU A 166 -9.78 2.81 7.32
CA LEU A 166 -8.85 3.77 6.72
C LEU A 166 -9.05 3.94 5.20
N TYR A 167 -9.90 3.12 4.59
CA TYR A 167 -10.25 3.21 3.17
C TYR A 167 -11.69 3.71 2.94
N ARG A 168 -12.33 4.22 4.00
CA ARG A 168 -13.69 4.76 3.95
C ARG A 168 -13.70 6.25 3.64
N LYS A 169 -14.79 6.71 3.04
CA LYS A 169 -15.02 8.11 2.71
C LYS A 169 -14.81 9.02 3.93
N GLU A 170 -15.31 8.60 5.08
CA GLU A 170 -15.23 9.36 6.33
C GLU A 170 -13.78 9.56 6.79
N PHE A 171 -12.90 8.58 6.57
CA PHE A 171 -11.47 8.76 6.81
C PHE A 171 -10.82 9.71 5.80
N PHE A 172 -11.18 9.60 4.52
CA PHE A 172 -10.65 10.50 3.49
C PHE A 172 -11.11 11.95 3.71
N GLU A 173 -12.33 12.17 4.23
CA GLU A 173 -12.80 13.49 4.67
C GLU A 173 -11.96 14.04 5.82
N ILE A 174 -11.65 13.22 6.84
CA ILE A 174 -10.73 13.59 7.93
C ILE A 174 -9.35 13.94 7.35
N ALA A 175 -8.78 13.12 6.49
CA ALA A 175 -7.49 13.35 5.86
C ALA A 175 -7.48 14.67 5.06
N SER A 176 -8.52 14.92 4.27
CA SER A 176 -8.66 16.17 3.50
C SER A 176 -8.72 17.41 4.39
N GLN A 177 -9.40 17.33 5.54
CA GLN A 177 -9.48 18.44 6.53
C GLN A 177 -8.15 18.69 7.24
N LYS A 178 -7.27 17.68 7.32
CA LYS A 178 -5.95 17.77 7.96
C LYS A 178 -4.83 18.10 6.96
N LEU A 179 -5.12 18.16 5.69
CA LEU A 179 -4.19 18.66 4.68
C LEU A 179 -4.16 20.20 4.67
N ASN A 180 -2.96 20.74 4.44
CA ASN A 180 -2.80 22.14 4.07
C ASN A 180 -3.49 22.41 2.71
N PRO A 181 -3.76 23.67 2.32
CA PRO A 181 -4.53 23.97 1.10
C PRO A 181 -3.98 23.32 -0.18
N ASP A 182 -2.66 23.22 -0.32
CA ASP A 182 -1.95 22.56 -1.44
C ASP A 182 -1.52 21.13 -1.11
N GLY A 183 -2.05 20.57 -0.02
CA GLY A 183 -1.67 19.27 0.48
C GLY A 183 -2.12 18.11 -0.39
N ILE A 184 -1.43 16.98 -0.23
CA ILE A 184 -1.57 15.79 -1.05
C ILE A 184 -1.78 14.56 -0.18
N PHE A 185 -2.76 13.74 -0.56
CA PHE A 185 -2.99 12.41 0.00
C PHE A 185 -2.53 11.34 -1.01
N ALA A 186 -1.88 10.28 -0.54
CA ALA A 186 -1.58 9.11 -1.37
C ALA A 186 -1.72 7.80 -0.61
N THR A 187 -2.12 6.76 -1.32
CA THR A 187 -2.27 5.40 -0.78
C THR A 187 -2.06 4.34 -1.85
N ALA A 188 -1.71 3.13 -1.44
CA ALA A 188 -1.87 1.96 -2.27
C ALA A 188 -3.36 1.59 -2.39
N ALA A 189 -3.73 0.90 -3.46
CA ALA A 189 -5.13 0.57 -3.77
C ALA A 189 -5.35 -0.86 -4.28
N ASN A 190 -4.48 -1.80 -3.89
CA ASN A 190 -4.52 -3.22 -4.23
C ASN A 190 -4.08 -3.52 -5.69
N SER A 191 -4.52 -4.64 -6.23
CA SER A 191 -4.21 -5.12 -7.57
C SER A 191 -4.78 -4.22 -8.66
N ALA A 192 -3.96 -3.94 -9.67
CA ALA A 192 -4.39 -3.31 -10.92
C ALA A 192 -4.73 -4.34 -12.01
N ASP A 193 -4.62 -5.64 -11.73
CA ASP A 193 -5.06 -6.66 -12.66
C ASP A 193 -6.57 -6.48 -12.94
N PHE A 194 -6.94 -6.35 -14.21
CA PHE A 194 -8.33 -6.08 -14.59
C PHE A 194 -9.32 -7.16 -14.12
N ARG A 195 -8.85 -8.36 -13.77
CA ARG A 195 -9.67 -9.42 -13.19
C ARG A 195 -10.05 -9.12 -11.72
N TYR A 196 -9.23 -8.36 -11.00
CA TYR A 196 -9.33 -8.14 -9.55
C TYR A 196 -9.31 -6.66 -9.16
N SER A 197 -9.45 -5.74 -10.11
CA SER A 197 -9.31 -4.30 -9.91
C SER A 197 -10.55 -3.59 -9.34
N SER A 198 -11.59 -4.31 -8.91
CA SER A 198 -12.82 -3.71 -8.35
C SER A 198 -12.52 -2.90 -7.08
N ARG A 199 -11.61 -3.37 -6.21
CA ARG A 199 -11.19 -2.62 -5.02
C ARG A 199 -10.45 -1.34 -5.39
N PHE A 200 -9.53 -1.41 -6.34
CA PHE A 200 -8.87 -0.24 -6.90
C PHE A 200 -9.88 0.80 -7.40
N ALA A 201 -10.86 0.36 -8.19
CA ALA A 201 -11.92 1.24 -8.68
C ALA A 201 -12.74 1.85 -7.53
N SER A 202 -13.01 1.09 -6.47
CA SER A 202 -13.74 1.59 -5.29
C SER A 202 -12.95 2.64 -4.51
N VAL A 203 -11.63 2.44 -4.31
CA VAL A 203 -10.77 3.44 -3.67
C VAL A 203 -10.73 4.72 -4.50
N VAL A 204 -10.56 4.62 -5.83
CA VAL A 204 -10.59 5.79 -6.73
C VAL A 204 -11.92 6.53 -6.63
N LYS A 205 -13.06 5.82 -6.76
CA LYS A 205 -14.40 6.44 -6.66
C LYS A 205 -14.64 7.09 -5.31
N THR A 206 -14.17 6.48 -4.24
CA THR A 206 -14.35 7.02 -2.88
C THR A 206 -13.55 8.30 -2.71
N LEU A 207 -12.29 8.33 -3.17
CA LEU A 207 -11.45 9.53 -3.12
C LEU A 207 -12.03 10.66 -4.00
N GLN A 208 -12.64 10.35 -5.14
CA GLN A 208 -13.32 11.33 -6.01
C GLN A 208 -14.52 12.02 -5.34
N GLN A 209 -15.07 11.46 -4.24
CA GLN A 209 -16.11 12.14 -3.45
C GLN A 209 -15.53 13.24 -2.55
N VAL A 210 -14.20 13.27 -2.37
CA VAL A 210 -13.53 14.13 -1.37
C VAL A 210 -12.54 15.09 -2.03
N PHE A 211 -11.84 14.66 -3.10
CA PHE A 211 -10.78 15.41 -3.73
C PHE A 211 -11.10 15.77 -5.19
N THR A 212 -10.60 16.92 -5.62
CA THR A 212 -10.78 17.44 -6.99
C THR A 212 -9.95 16.67 -8.01
N PHE A 213 -8.69 16.43 -7.70
CA PHE A 213 -7.76 15.68 -8.53
C PHE A 213 -7.50 14.32 -7.88
N VAL A 214 -7.99 13.25 -8.52
CA VAL A 214 -7.71 11.88 -8.12
C VAL A 214 -7.05 11.17 -9.29
N LYS A 215 -5.78 10.82 -9.15
CA LYS A 215 -4.96 10.24 -10.21
C LYS A 215 -4.50 8.86 -9.81
N PRO A 216 -5.10 7.82 -10.39
CA PRO A 216 -4.63 6.45 -10.24
C PRO A 216 -3.35 6.23 -11.04
N TYR A 217 -2.45 5.39 -10.54
CA TYR A 217 -1.25 4.96 -11.23
C TYR A 217 -0.84 3.56 -10.79
N ILE A 218 0.01 2.90 -11.59
CA ILE A 218 0.33 1.49 -11.41
C ILE A 218 1.85 1.23 -11.56
N ALA A 219 2.34 0.24 -10.80
CA ALA A 219 3.70 -0.25 -10.94
C ALA A 219 3.73 -1.77 -10.71
N TYR A 220 4.46 -2.50 -11.56
CA TYR A 220 4.68 -3.93 -11.35
C TYR A 220 5.54 -4.16 -10.12
N THR A 221 5.03 -4.91 -9.14
CA THR A 221 5.73 -5.29 -7.93
C THR A 221 6.05 -6.78 -7.98
N PRO A 222 7.32 -7.16 -8.15
CA PRO A 222 7.73 -8.55 -8.35
C PRO A 222 7.27 -9.49 -7.24
N LEU A 223 7.37 -9.08 -5.97
CA LEU A 223 6.94 -9.89 -4.82
C LEU A 223 5.45 -10.26 -4.91
N PHE A 224 4.61 -9.34 -5.36
CA PHE A 224 3.17 -9.57 -5.53
C PHE A 224 2.83 -10.25 -6.86
N GLY A 225 3.80 -10.32 -7.79
CA GLY A 225 3.65 -10.93 -9.12
C GLY A 225 2.62 -10.26 -10.02
N GLN A 226 2.30 -8.99 -9.74
CA GLN A 226 1.25 -8.25 -10.46
C GLN A 226 1.50 -6.74 -10.46
N GLU A 227 0.79 -6.04 -11.33
CA GLU A 227 0.70 -4.59 -11.28
C GLU A 227 -0.03 -4.18 -10.00
N TRP A 228 0.63 -3.34 -9.19
CA TRP A 228 0.07 -2.79 -7.96
C TRP A 228 -0.42 -1.37 -8.20
N ALA A 229 -1.57 -1.07 -7.67
CA ALA A 229 -2.22 0.21 -7.85
C ALA A 229 -1.93 1.17 -6.71
N PHE A 230 -1.80 2.43 -7.07
CA PHE A 230 -1.66 3.56 -6.16
C PHE A 230 -2.63 4.66 -6.58
N VAL A 231 -2.98 5.53 -5.64
CA VAL A 231 -3.83 6.69 -5.93
C VAL A 231 -3.22 7.93 -5.26
N PHE A 232 -3.03 8.95 -6.07
CA PHE A 232 -2.75 10.31 -5.66
C PHE A 232 -4.06 11.09 -5.58
N ALA A 233 -4.24 11.91 -4.55
CA ALA A 233 -5.40 12.78 -4.41
C ALA A 233 -5.03 14.16 -3.87
N SER A 234 -5.53 15.22 -4.50
CA SER A 234 -5.30 16.62 -4.11
C SER A 234 -6.45 17.51 -4.54
N ASN A 235 -6.56 18.69 -3.95
CA ASN A 235 -7.52 19.70 -4.39
C ASN A 235 -6.92 20.76 -5.35
N MET A 236 -5.58 20.78 -5.50
CA MET A 236 -4.91 21.83 -6.24
C MET A 236 -3.95 21.36 -7.35
N SER A 237 -3.46 20.12 -7.26
CA SER A 237 -2.33 19.69 -8.10
C SER A 237 -2.62 18.38 -8.82
N ASP A 238 -2.15 18.27 -10.06
CA ASP A 238 -2.18 17.07 -10.89
C ASP A 238 -0.75 16.59 -11.15
N PRO A 239 -0.33 15.42 -10.62
CA PRO A 239 1.02 14.92 -10.82
C PRO A 239 1.31 14.54 -12.27
N SER A 240 0.29 14.17 -13.06
CA SER A 240 0.46 13.73 -14.45
C SER A 240 0.86 14.86 -15.41
N GLU A 241 0.80 16.12 -14.97
CA GLU A 241 1.25 17.27 -15.76
C GLU A 241 2.77 17.46 -15.75
N LEU A 242 3.48 16.85 -14.78
CA LEU A 242 4.93 16.96 -14.66
C LEU A 242 5.65 16.23 -15.78
N LYS A 243 6.56 16.91 -16.46
CA LYS A 243 7.40 16.32 -17.51
C LYS A 243 8.61 15.59 -16.89
N PRO A 244 9.16 14.56 -17.56
CA PRO A 244 10.29 13.78 -17.03
C PRO A 244 11.48 14.61 -16.54
N HIS A 245 11.86 15.65 -17.27
CA HIS A 245 12.99 16.49 -16.89
C HIS A 245 12.68 17.38 -15.67
N GLU A 246 11.42 17.78 -15.47
CA GLU A 246 10.97 18.55 -14.31
C GLU A 246 10.98 17.68 -13.05
N VAL A 247 10.53 16.42 -13.18
CA VAL A 247 10.62 15.42 -12.11
C VAL A 247 12.06 15.21 -11.67
N ASN A 248 12.96 14.93 -12.62
CA ASN A 248 14.38 14.69 -12.30
C ASN A 248 15.02 15.94 -11.66
N LYS A 249 14.71 17.12 -12.15
CA LYS A 249 15.18 18.39 -11.56
C LYS A 249 14.71 18.53 -10.10
N LYS A 250 13.40 18.32 -9.86
CA LYS A 250 12.82 18.43 -8.50
C LYS A 250 13.39 17.39 -7.53
N LEU A 251 13.63 16.16 -7.97
CA LEU A 251 14.28 15.13 -7.15
C LEU A 251 15.67 15.61 -6.68
N VAL A 252 16.50 16.10 -7.60
CA VAL A 252 17.84 16.60 -7.27
C VAL A 252 17.77 17.83 -6.35
N GLU A 253 16.91 18.79 -6.62
CA GLU A 253 16.74 20.03 -5.83
C GLU A 253 16.29 19.72 -4.39
N ASN A 254 15.53 18.63 -4.18
CA ASN A 254 15.06 18.20 -2.87
C ASN A 254 16.01 17.21 -2.16
N GLY A 255 17.15 16.87 -2.75
CA GLY A 255 18.13 15.97 -2.16
C GLY A 255 17.85 14.48 -2.37
N CYS A 256 16.84 14.13 -3.16
CA CYS A 256 16.49 12.75 -3.49
C CYS A 256 17.41 12.19 -4.58
N ASN A 257 18.55 11.70 -4.17
CA ASN A 257 19.52 11.06 -5.06
C ASN A 257 19.57 9.56 -4.79
N GLY A 258 19.93 8.78 -5.81
CA GLY A 258 20.17 7.34 -5.66
C GLY A 258 18.89 6.53 -5.45
N LEU A 259 17.77 6.92 -6.07
CA LEU A 259 16.58 6.11 -6.16
C LEU A 259 16.84 4.92 -7.09
N ASN A 260 16.23 3.78 -6.78
CA ASN A 260 16.46 2.54 -7.53
C ASN A 260 15.44 2.32 -8.65
N PHE A 261 14.26 2.91 -8.52
CA PHE A 261 13.15 2.67 -9.44
C PHE A 261 12.58 3.96 -10.03
N TYR A 262 12.44 5.01 -9.21
CA TYR A 262 11.69 6.19 -9.60
C TYR A 262 12.58 7.30 -10.17
N ASP A 263 12.20 7.74 -11.37
CA ASP A 263 12.74 8.89 -12.08
C ASP A 263 11.64 9.55 -12.94
N GLY A 264 12.00 10.54 -13.75
CA GLY A 264 11.04 11.23 -14.60
C GLY A 264 10.40 10.35 -15.67
N ILE A 265 11.12 9.36 -16.22
CA ILE A 265 10.57 8.42 -17.20
C ILE A 265 9.61 7.45 -16.51
N THR A 266 10.01 6.93 -15.36
CA THR A 266 9.16 6.07 -14.53
C THR A 266 7.90 6.81 -14.11
N HIS A 267 8.00 8.08 -13.70
CA HIS A 267 6.84 8.92 -13.39
C HIS A 267 5.83 8.93 -14.54
N GLN A 268 6.28 9.26 -15.75
CA GLN A 268 5.41 9.27 -16.92
C GLN A 268 4.79 7.89 -17.20
N ARG A 269 5.57 6.83 -17.05
CA ARG A 269 5.13 5.44 -17.29
C ARG A 269 4.05 5.00 -16.32
N ILE A 270 4.21 5.25 -15.01
CA ILE A 270 3.27 4.76 -13.99
C ILE A 270 1.89 5.40 -14.11
N PHE A 271 1.79 6.66 -14.57
CA PHE A 271 0.52 7.34 -14.82
C PHE A 271 -0.11 6.98 -16.19
N SER A 272 0.58 6.19 -17.03
CA SER A 272 0.09 5.75 -18.35
C SER A 272 -0.73 4.46 -18.24
N ILE A 273 -1.93 4.55 -17.67
CA ILE A 273 -2.84 3.41 -17.47
C ILE A 273 -3.48 3.02 -18.81
N ASP A 274 -3.58 1.70 -19.08
CA ASP A 274 -4.18 1.16 -20.30
C ASP A 274 -5.68 1.46 -20.45
N LYS A 275 -6.18 1.34 -21.69
CA LYS A 275 -7.57 1.66 -22.03
C LYS A 275 -8.60 0.81 -21.25
N LYS A 276 -8.31 -0.49 -21.07
CA LYS A 276 -9.27 -1.41 -20.40
C LYS A 276 -9.38 -1.05 -18.91
N LEU A 277 -8.27 -0.83 -18.25
CA LEU A 277 -8.26 -0.47 -16.83
C LEU A 277 -8.91 0.90 -16.59
N ARG A 278 -8.64 1.91 -17.45
CA ARG A 278 -9.35 3.21 -17.35
C ARG A 278 -10.86 3.04 -17.43
N LYS A 279 -11.36 2.20 -18.36
CA LYS A 279 -12.81 1.91 -18.47
C LYS A 279 -13.35 1.26 -17.19
N ILE A 280 -12.62 0.32 -16.59
CA ILE A 280 -13.02 -0.31 -15.31
C ILE A 280 -13.09 0.73 -14.19
N LEU A 281 -12.09 1.61 -14.07
CA LEU A 281 -12.08 2.67 -13.07
C LEU A 281 -13.26 3.64 -13.20
N ASP A 282 -13.70 3.90 -14.44
CA ASP A 282 -14.86 4.76 -14.70
C ASP A 282 -16.21 4.06 -14.39
N GLU A 283 -16.33 2.77 -14.73
CA GLU A 283 -17.60 2.04 -14.70
C GLU A 283 -17.82 1.22 -13.43
N LYS A 284 -16.75 0.68 -12.83
CA LYS A 284 -16.81 -0.27 -11.70
C LYS A 284 -16.53 0.41 -10.34
N GLY A 285 -16.62 -0.37 -9.30
CA GLY A 285 -16.34 0.05 -7.92
C GLY A 285 -17.54 0.72 -7.23
N HIS A 286 -17.47 0.75 -5.91
CA HIS A 286 -18.47 1.33 -5.02
C HIS A 286 -17.84 2.43 -4.16
N ILE A 287 -18.66 3.36 -3.67
CA ILE A 287 -18.21 4.30 -2.64
C ILE A 287 -18.14 3.55 -1.31
N LEU A 288 -16.95 3.49 -0.73
CA LEU A 288 -16.68 2.83 0.54
C LEU A 288 -17.05 3.80 1.68
N THR A 289 -18.00 3.43 2.53
CA THR A 289 -18.47 4.24 3.66
C THR A 289 -18.50 3.41 4.94
N ASP A 290 -18.52 4.06 6.11
CA ASP A 290 -18.63 3.38 7.41
C ASP A 290 -19.95 2.58 7.56
N SER A 291 -20.96 2.89 6.76
CA SER A 291 -22.24 2.17 6.75
C SER A 291 -22.28 0.96 5.81
N LEU A 292 -21.23 0.75 5.00
CA LEU A 292 -21.17 -0.37 4.06
C LEU A 292 -21.07 -1.69 4.84
N GLN A 293 -21.91 -2.67 4.47
CA GLN A 293 -21.85 -3.99 5.10
C GLN A 293 -20.76 -4.83 4.43
N THR A 294 -20.09 -5.69 5.19
CA THR A 294 -18.99 -6.56 4.74
C THR A 294 -19.32 -7.35 3.47
N ARG A 295 -20.55 -7.88 3.37
CA ARG A 295 -20.99 -8.62 2.18
C ARG A 295 -21.03 -7.77 0.90
N ASP A 296 -21.18 -6.45 1.02
CA ASP A 296 -21.24 -5.54 -0.12
C ASP A 296 -19.82 -5.18 -0.61
N GLU A 297 -18.78 -5.60 0.14
CA GLU A 297 -17.36 -5.42 -0.19
C GLU A 297 -16.76 -6.65 -0.92
N ILE A 298 -17.55 -7.70 -1.13
CA ILE A 298 -17.09 -8.88 -1.88
C ILE A 298 -16.91 -8.49 -3.34
N PHE A 299 -15.65 -8.44 -3.76
CA PHE A 299 -15.29 -8.14 -5.15
C PHE A 299 -15.26 -9.43 -5.95
N VAL A 300 -16.26 -9.60 -6.82
CA VAL A 300 -16.39 -10.78 -7.68
C VAL A 300 -15.64 -10.51 -8.99
N PRO A 301 -14.80 -11.45 -9.48
CA PRO A 301 -14.22 -11.34 -10.81
C PRO A 301 -15.28 -11.17 -11.90
N GLU A 302 -15.01 -10.36 -12.93
CA GLU A 302 -15.96 -10.00 -13.99
C GLU A 302 -16.62 -11.22 -14.69
N ILE A 303 -15.87 -12.33 -14.79
CA ILE A 303 -16.36 -13.61 -15.33
C ILE A 303 -17.44 -14.26 -14.46
N LEU A 304 -17.43 -14.02 -13.14
CA LEU A 304 -18.37 -14.62 -12.20
C LEU A 304 -19.64 -13.78 -12.01
N GLU A 305 -19.62 -12.49 -12.38
CA GLU A 305 -20.82 -11.64 -12.38
C GLU A 305 -21.92 -12.21 -13.32
N SER A 306 -21.53 -13.00 -14.34
CA SER A 306 -22.44 -13.65 -15.28
C SER A 306 -22.96 -15.03 -14.84
N HIS A 307 -22.43 -15.60 -13.74
CA HIS A 307 -22.75 -16.96 -13.26
C HIS A 307 -23.08 -16.95 -11.77
N ASN A 308 -24.35 -16.90 -11.46
CA ASN A 308 -25.04 -17.18 -10.18
C ASN A 308 -24.19 -17.02 -8.89
N PHE A 309 -24.12 -15.80 -8.38
CA PHE A 309 -23.37 -15.34 -7.21
C PHE A 309 -23.60 -16.18 -5.93
N GLU A 310 -24.82 -16.70 -5.71
CA GLU A 310 -25.14 -17.50 -4.51
C GLU A 310 -24.31 -18.81 -4.39
N ASN A 311 -23.94 -19.40 -5.53
CA ASN A 311 -23.10 -20.60 -5.52
C ASN A 311 -21.64 -20.29 -5.19
N TYR A 312 -21.17 -19.08 -5.45
CA TYR A 312 -19.79 -18.68 -5.21
C TYR A 312 -19.53 -18.38 -3.72
N VAL A 313 -20.41 -17.65 -3.06
CA VAL A 313 -20.30 -17.33 -1.63
C VAL A 313 -20.29 -18.62 -0.78
N ASN A 314 -20.98 -19.66 -1.22
CA ASN A 314 -21.01 -20.96 -0.54
C ASN A 314 -19.76 -21.82 -0.81
N MET A 315 -18.94 -21.49 -1.80
CA MET A 315 -17.69 -22.21 -2.12
C MET A 315 -16.46 -21.60 -1.42
N VAL A 316 -16.52 -20.36 -1.00
CA VAL A 316 -15.46 -19.71 -0.24
C VAL A 316 -15.67 -19.98 1.22
N ASP A 317 -15.10 -21.08 1.72
CA ASP A 317 -15.00 -21.32 3.16
C ASP A 317 -13.99 -20.35 3.77
N LEU A 318 -14.50 -19.24 4.31
CA LEU A 318 -13.74 -18.15 4.92
C LEU A 318 -13.07 -18.57 6.25
N SER A 319 -13.24 -19.81 6.70
CA SER A 319 -12.77 -20.29 8.02
C SER A 319 -11.37 -20.92 8.00
N GLN A 320 -10.70 -21.08 6.86
CA GLN A 320 -9.42 -21.79 6.75
C GLN A 320 -8.30 -20.91 6.21
N HIS A 321 -7.84 -19.97 7.00
CA HIS A 321 -6.61 -19.24 6.72
C HIS A 321 -5.39 -19.83 7.42
N SER A 322 -4.93 -21.02 6.99
CA SER A 322 -3.54 -21.43 7.22
C SER A 322 -2.81 -21.48 5.88
N ASN A 323 -2.12 -20.40 5.56
CA ASN A 323 -1.39 -20.23 4.30
C ASN A 323 -0.07 -21.02 4.23
N VAL A 324 0.07 -22.09 4.98
CA VAL A 324 1.28 -22.96 4.96
C VAL A 324 0.94 -24.31 4.36
N ILE A 325 1.44 -24.56 3.15
CA ILE A 325 1.39 -25.88 2.53
C ILE A 325 2.75 -26.54 2.67
N THR A 326 2.79 -27.67 3.42
CA THR A 326 3.96 -28.54 3.41
C THR A 326 3.80 -29.52 2.25
N LEU A 327 4.50 -29.25 1.13
CA LEU A 327 4.59 -30.22 0.04
C LEU A 327 5.55 -31.34 0.47
N THR A 328 5.01 -32.46 0.92
CA THR A 328 5.80 -33.67 1.11
C THR A 328 6.17 -34.22 -0.27
N ASN A 329 7.46 -34.23 -0.58
CA ASN A 329 7.99 -34.93 -1.75
C ASN A 329 7.74 -36.43 -1.56
N THR A 330 6.62 -36.95 -2.03
CA THR A 330 6.49 -38.36 -2.32
C THR A 330 7.10 -38.61 -3.68
N HIS A 331 8.41 -38.85 -3.72
CA HIS A 331 9.02 -39.56 -4.85
C HIS A 331 8.38 -40.94 -4.94
N LYS A 332 7.36 -41.09 -5.76
CA LYS A 332 7.09 -42.39 -6.37
C LYS A 332 7.87 -42.46 -7.66
N THR A 333 8.97 -43.20 -7.59
CA THR A 333 9.63 -43.78 -8.75
C THR A 333 8.63 -44.59 -9.57
N PHE A 334 8.49 -44.24 -10.83
CA PHE A 334 8.13 -45.15 -11.93
C PHE A 334 9.32 -45.24 -12.88
#